data_a98f964593b8494c0eccf9cdf61efd7d
#
_entry.id   a98f964593b8494c0eccf9cdf61efd7d
#
_cell.length_a   1.000
_cell.length_b   1.000
_cell.length_c   1.000
_cell.angle_alpha   90.00
_cell.angle_beta   90.00
_cell.angle_gamma   90.00
#
_symmetry.space_group_name_H-M   'P 1'
#
loop_
_entity.id
_entity.type
_entity.pdbx_description
1 polymer ?
#
loop_
_entity_poly.entity_id
_entity_poly.type
_entity_poly.pdbx_seq_one_letter_code
_entity_poly.pdbx_strand_id
1 'polypeptide(L)'
;LCDRRQRQMCIRDSCGTGTVTRMLDKEGYDILGIDLSEDMLSIASEKTYESGQQIIYSCQDMREFELPYEVDAFVSIGDSMNYITTNDDLCDVFKCVKNGLKPGGIFIFDLKTIHFFKDILSDNTYAENREDSAFIWDNYYDDESANNEYELAVFVRNEDGTFDRFEEQHYQHGFTMEEVENAVKKAGLKIRYVYDAFTHNEPAQESERLYYIVEHN
;
A
#
# COMPACT_ATOMS: atom_id res chain seq x y z
N LEU A 1 21.98 -23.27 21.94
CA LEU A 1 21.15 -23.72 20.83
C LEU A 1 19.98 -22.73 20.71
N CYS A 2 20.13 -21.78 19.83
CA CYS A 2 19.07 -20.83 19.51
C CYS A 2 17.97 -21.62 18.81
N ASP A 3 16.83 -21.81 19.49
CA ASP A 3 15.59 -22.29 18.90
C ASP A 3 15.12 -21.21 17.89
N ARG A 4 15.58 -21.33 16.65
CA ARG A 4 15.01 -20.60 15.55
C ARG A 4 13.65 -21.23 15.28
N ARG A 5 12.63 -20.80 16.03
CA ARG A 5 11.26 -20.95 15.57
C ARG A 5 11.27 -20.49 14.11
N GLN A 6 10.71 -21.28 13.21
CA GLN A 6 10.57 -20.89 11.82
C GLN A 6 9.84 -19.54 11.81
N ARG A 7 10.60 -18.46 11.58
CA ARG A 7 9.99 -17.15 11.41
C ARG A 7 9.21 -17.20 10.12
N GLN A 8 7.96 -16.77 10.17
CA GLN A 8 7.18 -16.57 8.97
C GLN A 8 7.82 -15.46 8.16
N MET A 9 8.12 -15.74 6.90
CA MET A 9 8.71 -14.78 5.99
C MET A 9 7.60 -13.98 5.31
N CYS A 10 7.65 -12.68 5.45
CA CYS A 10 6.67 -11.77 4.93
C CYS A 10 7.31 -10.73 3.99
N ILE A 11 6.56 -10.27 3.02
CA ILE A 11 6.92 -9.10 2.22
C ILE A 11 5.96 -7.98 2.53
N ARG A 12 6.52 -6.78 2.75
CA ARG A 12 5.76 -5.53 2.80
C ARG A 12 5.97 -4.80 1.49
N ASP A 13 4.97 -4.88 0.64
CA ASP A 13 4.94 -4.16 -0.62
C ASP A 13 4.50 -2.71 -0.42
N SER A 14 5.08 -1.80 -1.22
CA SER A 14 4.90 -0.35 -1.08
C SER A 14 5.17 0.09 0.36
N CYS A 15 6.36 -0.27 0.84
CA CYS A 15 6.70 -0.12 2.25
C CYS A 15 6.95 1.33 2.69
N GLY A 16 7.11 2.27 1.73
CA GLY A 16 7.39 3.67 1.97
C GLY A 16 8.64 3.83 2.86
N THR A 17 8.54 4.66 3.88
CA THR A 17 9.63 4.89 4.86
C THR A 17 9.77 3.75 5.89
N GLY A 18 9.22 2.56 5.65
CA GLY A 18 9.46 1.34 6.42
C GLY A 18 8.79 1.28 7.80
N THR A 19 7.80 2.12 8.09
CA THR A 19 7.18 2.17 9.43
C THR A 19 6.51 0.84 9.80
N VAL A 20 5.60 0.34 8.96
CA VAL A 20 4.91 -0.93 9.21
C VAL A 20 5.87 -2.11 9.11
N THR A 21 6.80 -2.07 8.16
CA THR A 21 7.86 -3.08 8.00
C THR A 21 8.65 -3.28 9.29
N ARG A 22 9.11 -2.19 9.91
CA ARG A 22 9.83 -2.24 11.18
C ARG A 22 8.95 -2.70 12.37
N MET A 23 7.64 -2.41 12.33
CA MET A 23 6.71 -2.93 13.34
C MET A 23 6.57 -4.45 13.23
N LEU A 24 6.41 -4.98 12.02
CA LEU A 24 6.31 -6.42 11.79
C LEU A 24 7.61 -7.17 12.15
N ASP A 25 8.78 -6.60 11.84
CA ASP A 25 10.07 -7.16 12.29
C ASP A 25 10.18 -7.25 13.82
N LYS A 26 9.70 -6.22 14.55
CA LYS A 26 9.65 -6.23 16.03
C LYS A 26 8.74 -7.33 16.58
N GLU A 27 7.66 -7.66 15.89
CA GLU A 27 6.78 -8.79 16.24
C GLU A 27 7.40 -10.16 15.91
N GLY A 28 8.59 -10.17 15.29
CA GLY A 28 9.38 -11.38 15.06
C GLY A 28 9.19 -12.02 13.70
N TYR A 29 8.56 -11.33 12.76
CA TYR A 29 8.52 -11.76 11.36
C TYR A 29 9.88 -11.54 10.70
N ASP A 30 10.24 -12.40 9.75
CA ASP A 30 11.36 -12.17 8.83
C ASP A 30 10.80 -11.41 7.62
N ILE A 31 11.19 -10.16 7.43
CA ILE A 31 10.49 -9.28 6.51
C ILE A 31 11.43 -8.62 5.51
N LEU A 32 10.96 -8.56 4.25
CA LEU A 32 11.53 -7.78 3.16
C LEU A 32 10.60 -6.61 2.84
N GLY A 33 11.12 -5.40 2.72
CA GLY A 33 10.39 -4.23 2.24
C GLY A 33 10.62 -4.02 0.73
N ILE A 34 9.56 -3.80 -0.02
CA ILE A 34 9.62 -3.42 -1.43
C ILE A 34 8.94 -2.06 -1.59
N ASP A 35 9.51 -1.19 -2.41
CA ASP A 35 8.90 0.07 -2.83
C ASP A 35 9.49 0.50 -4.17
N LEU A 36 8.77 1.29 -4.93
CA LEU A 36 9.23 1.85 -6.19
C LEU A 36 10.15 3.07 -6.01
N SER A 37 10.05 3.76 -4.87
CA SER A 37 10.79 4.98 -4.56
C SER A 37 12.10 4.68 -3.84
N GLU A 38 13.23 4.91 -4.52
CA GLU A 38 14.57 4.81 -3.91
C GLU A 38 14.74 5.77 -2.73
N ASP A 39 14.15 6.97 -2.79
CA ASP A 39 14.21 7.95 -1.70
C ASP A 39 13.49 7.44 -0.46
N MET A 40 12.30 6.86 -0.61
CA MET A 40 11.57 6.24 0.50
C MET A 40 12.35 5.08 1.12
N LEU A 41 12.96 4.23 0.29
CA LEU A 41 13.79 3.11 0.75
C LEU A 41 15.07 3.57 1.45
N SER A 42 15.66 4.69 1.02
CA SER A 42 16.80 5.31 1.70
C SER A 42 16.42 5.72 3.13
N ILE A 43 15.29 6.42 3.28
CA ILE A 43 14.75 6.82 4.59
C ILE A 43 14.40 5.58 5.44
N ALA A 44 13.81 4.55 4.83
CA ALA A 44 13.48 3.30 5.51
C ALA A 44 14.73 2.60 6.06
N SER A 45 15.79 2.57 5.26
CA SER A 45 17.08 1.96 5.63
C SER A 45 17.75 2.72 6.78
N GLU A 46 17.76 4.06 6.73
CA GLU A 46 18.30 4.90 7.81
C GLU A 46 17.57 4.66 9.12
N LYS A 47 16.23 4.74 9.12
CA LYS A 47 15.41 4.48 10.31
C LYS A 47 15.55 3.06 10.85
N THR A 48 15.78 2.07 9.97
CA THR A 48 16.04 0.69 10.35
C THR A 48 17.39 0.55 11.04
N TYR A 49 18.43 1.19 10.50
CA TYR A 49 19.76 1.23 11.10
C TYR A 49 19.73 1.89 12.49
N GLU A 50 19.08 3.04 12.62
CA GLU A 50 18.93 3.75 13.90
C GLU A 50 18.20 2.92 14.97
N SER A 51 17.22 2.11 14.56
CA SER A 51 16.48 1.22 15.46
C SER A 51 17.20 -0.08 15.79
N GLY A 52 18.38 -0.34 15.20
CA GLY A 52 19.17 -1.55 15.39
C GLY A 52 18.55 -2.81 14.78
N GLN A 53 17.57 -2.66 13.87
CA GLN A 53 16.95 -3.75 13.15
C GLN A 53 17.75 -4.12 11.90
N GLN A 54 17.48 -5.31 11.33
CA GLN A 54 18.14 -5.78 10.12
C GLN A 54 17.08 -6.20 9.10
N ILE A 55 16.59 -5.22 8.36
CA ILE A 55 15.57 -5.41 7.32
C ILE A 55 16.21 -5.15 5.96
N ILE A 56 15.91 -5.99 4.99
CA ILE A 56 16.32 -5.79 3.60
C ILE A 56 15.23 -5.00 2.89
N TYR A 57 15.66 -4.01 2.10
CA TYR A 57 14.79 -3.25 1.23
C TYR A 57 15.21 -3.44 -0.22
N SER A 58 14.23 -3.49 -1.14
CA SER A 58 14.46 -3.66 -2.57
C SER A 58 13.60 -2.70 -3.38
N CYS A 59 14.22 -1.96 -4.29
CA CYS A 59 13.51 -1.06 -5.21
C CYS A 59 12.95 -1.90 -6.35
N GLN A 60 11.64 -2.14 -6.35
CA GLN A 60 10.94 -2.93 -7.36
C GLN A 60 9.50 -2.44 -7.53
N ASP A 61 8.95 -2.62 -8.72
CA ASP A 61 7.54 -2.36 -9.03
C ASP A 61 6.68 -3.55 -8.60
N MET A 62 5.54 -3.27 -7.97
CA MET A 62 4.60 -4.31 -7.52
C MET A 62 4.03 -5.16 -8.65
N ARG A 63 4.10 -4.68 -9.89
CA ARG A 63 3.61 -5.36 -11.10
C ARG A 63 4.58 -6.37 -11.67
N GLU A 64 5.87 -6.27 -11.31
CA GLU A 64 6.94 -7.06 -11.94
C GLU A 64 8.09 -7.45 -11.00
N PHE A 65 7.83 -7.49 -9.68
CA PHE A 65 8.89 -7.86 -8.74
C PHE A 65 9.28 -9.33 -8.87
N GLU A 66 10.55 -9.60 -8.59
CA GLU A 66 11.11 -10.94 -8.52
C GLU A 66 11.67 -11.23 -7.12
N LEU A 67 11.40 -12.43 -6.62
CA LEU A 67 11.89 -12.90 -5.33
C LEU A 67 12.79 -14.10 -5.49
N PRO A 68 13.86 -14.20 -4.69
CA PRO A 68 14.74 -15.37 -4.71
C PRO A 68 14.12 -16.61 -4.07
N TYR A 69 12.98 -16.50 -3.39
CA TYR A 69 12.27 -17.58 -2.69
C TYR A 69 10.80 -17.22 -2.46
N GLU A 70 9.98 -18.24 -2.28
CA GLU A 70 8.57 -18.08 -1.91
C GLU A 70 8.42 -17.69 -0.44
N VAL A 71 7.40 -16.87 -0.13
CA VAL A 71 7.13 -16.33 1.20
C VAL A 71 5.78 -16.81 1.75
N ASP A 72 5.59 -16.67 3.05
CA ASP A 72 4.35 -17.08 3.73
C ASP A 72 3.25 -16.03 3.60
N ALA A 73 3.62 -14.75 3.48
CA ALA A 73 2.65 -13.68 3.35
C ALA A 73 3.20 -12.47 2.57
N PHE A 74 2.28 -11.78 1.90
CA PHE A 74 2.44 -10.41 1.40
C PHE A 74 1.50 -9.47 2.15
N VAL A 75 1.95 -8.23 2.36
CA VAL A 75 1.15 -7.17 2.96
C VAL A 75 1.33 -5.90 2.13
N SER A 76 0.24 -5.31 1.64
CA SER A 76 0.22 -4.02 0.93
C SER A 76 -0.92 -3.18 1.50
N ILE A 77 -0.62 -2.32 2.46
CA ILE A 77 -1.61 -1.48 3.16
C ILE A 77 -1.21 -0.01 3.13
N GLY A 78 -2.20 0.86 3.19
CA GLY A 78 -2.03 2.30 3.08
C GLY A 78 -2.23 2.81 1.66
N ASP A 79 -3.29 2.36 0.99
CA ASP A 79 -3.78 2.81 -0.33
C ASP A 79 -2.86 2.46 -1.52
N SER A 80 -1.80 1.70 -1.31
CA SER A 80 -0.80 1.43 -2.35
C SER A 80 -1.40 0.78 -3.59
N MET A 81 -2.37 -0.13 -3.38
CA MET A 81 -3.06 -0.80 -4.49
C MET A 81 -3.94 0.14 -5.34
N ASN A 82 -4.37 1.28 -4.81
CA ASN A 82 -5.12 2.27 -5.59
C ASN A 82 -4.24 3.02 -6.61
N TYR A 83 -2.91 3.00 -6.49
CA TYR A 83 -2.00 3.54 -7.51
C TYR A 83 -1.93 2.68 -8.78
N ILE A 84 -2.46 1.47 -8.74
CA ILE A 84 -2.74 0.68 -9.94
C ILE A 84 -3.99 1.27 -10.59
N THR A 85 -3.90 1.67 -11.86
CA THR A 85 -4.98 2.41 -12.54
C THR A 85 -5.65 1.61 -13.67
N THR A 86 -5.20 0.37 -13.90
CA THR A 86 -5.81 -0.51 -14.92
C THR A 86 -6.07 -1.91 -14.39
N ASN A 87 -7.07 -2.57 -14.93
CA ASN A 87 -7.38 -3.96 -14.61
C ASN A 87 -6.27 -4.94 -15.03
N ASP A 88 -5.53 -4.63 -16.09
CA ASP A 88 -4.42 -5.47 -16.55
C ASP A 88 -3.24 -5.38 -15.58
N ASP A 89 -2.85 -4.19 -15.15
CA ASP A 89 -1.82 -4.00 -14.12
C ASP A 89 -2.23 -4.66 -12.79
N LEU A 90 -3.51 -4.55 -12.39
CA LEU A 90 -4.02 -5.23 -11.20
C LEU A 90 -3.86 -6.76 -11.30
N CYS A 91 -4.12 -7.32 -12.48
CA CYS A 91 -3.88 -8.74 -12.73
C CYS A 91 -2.38 -9.09 -12.65
N ASP A 92 -1.50 -8.21 -13.11
CA ASP A 92 -0.04 -8.45 -13.06
C ASP A 92 0.48 -8.42 -11.63
N VAL A 93 0.00 -7.49 -10.79
CA VAL A 93 0.29 -7.51 -9.33
C VAL A 93 -0.10 -8.85 -8.72
N PHE A 94 -1.33 -9.33 -8.93
CA PHE A 94 -1.78 -10.60 -8.37
C PHE A 94 -1.01 -11.82 -8.91
N LYS A 95 -0.54 -11.79 -10.16
CA LYS A 95 0.35 -12.83 -10.71
C LYS A 95 1.71 -12.83 -10.04
N CYS A 96 2.32 -11.66 -9.82
CA CYS A 96 3.57 -11.53 -9.09
C CYS A 96 3.44 -12.06 -7.66
N VAL A 97 2.39 -11.64 -6.95
CA VAL A 97 2.06 -12.15 -5.61
C VAL A 97 1.88 -13.67 -5.63
N LYS A 98 1.11 -14.20 -6.59
CA LYS A 98 0.90 -15.66 -6.73
C LYS A 98 2.21 -16.42 -6.89
N ASN A 99 3.12 -15.89 -7.71
CA ASN A 99 4.41 -16.53 -7.98
C ASN A 99 5.37 -16.46 -6.77
N GLY A 100 5.22 -15.45 -5.93
CA GLY A 100 6.03 -15.27 -4.72
C GLY A 100 5.47 -15.93 -3.47
N LEU A 101 4.19 -16.35 -3.45
CA LEU A 101 3.56 -17.00 -2.31
C LEU A 101 3.79 -18.51 -2.30
N LYS A 102 4.11 -19.07 -1.14
CA LYS A 102 4.00 -20.51 -0.90
C LYS A 102 2.54 -20.99 -1.01
N PRO A 103 2.30 -22.26 -1.34
CA PRO A 103 0.97 -22.86 -1.18
C PRO A 103 0.43 -22.66 0.24
N GLY A 104 -0.80 -22.17 0.37
CA GLY A 104 -1.39 -21.77 1.65
C GLY A 104 -0.94 -20.41 2.19
N GLY A 105 -0.06 -19.72 1.49
CA GLY A 105 0.33 -18.33 1.80
C GLY A 105 -0.79 -17.33 1.54
N ILE A 106 -0.71 -16.16 2.17
CA ILE A 106 -1.75 -15.14 2.13
C ILE A 106 -1.22 -13.79 1.62
N PHE A 107 -2.10 -13.04 0.96
CA PHE A 107 -1.88 -11.64 0.64
C PHE A 107 -2.94 -10.78 1.33
N ILE A 108 -2.50 -9.80 2.11
CA ILE A 108 -3.35 -8.84 2.80
C ILE A 108 -3.12 -7.48 2.17
N PHE A 109 -4.17 -6.85 1.66
CA PHE A 109 -4.10 -5.50 1.11
C PHE A 109 -5.36 -4.70 1.41
N ASP A 110 -5.28 -3.40 1.23
CA ASP A 110 -6.43 -2.52 1.31
C ASP A 110 -6.63 -1.72 0.01
N LEU A 111 -7.88 -1.30 -0.16
CA LEU A 111 -8.32 -0.39 -1.22
C LEU A 111 -9.27 0.65 -0.64
N LYS A 112 -9.07 1.91 -0.98
CA LYS A 112 -10.11 2.93 -0.93
C LYS A 112 -11.19 2.58 -1.95
N THR A 113 -12.44 2.80 -1.58
CA THR A 113 -13.58 2.46 -2.41
C THR A 113 -13.92 3.58 -3.40
N ILE A 114 -14.72 3.27 -4.41
CA ILE A 114 -15.31 4.28 -5.29
C ILE A 114 -16.13 5.29 -4.48
N HIS A 115 -16.89 4.84 -3.46
CA HIS A 115 -17.62 5.73 -2.56
C HIS A 115 -16.69 6.74 -1.89
N PHE A 116 -15.53 6.31 -1.40
CA PHE A 116 -14.55 7.23 -0.80
C PHE A 116 -14.08 8.31 -1.79
N PHE A 117 -13.71 7.93 -3.00
CA PHE A 117 -13.24 8.89 -3.99
C PHE A 117 -14.36 9.82 -4.48
N LYS A 118 -15.53 9.26 -4.80
CA LYS A 118 -16.65 9.98 -5.40
C LYS A 118 -17.40 10.86 -4.42
N ASP A 119 -17.75 10.30 -3.25
CA ASP A 119 -18.71 10.93 -2.33
C ASP A 119 -18.02 11.64 -1.15
N ILE A 120 -16.82 11.17 -0.73
CA ILE A 120 -16.10 11.73 0.41
C ILE A 120 -15.03 12.73 -0.06
N LEU A 121 -14.08 12.29 -0.90
CA LEU A 121 -13.07 13.19 -1.46
C LEU A 121 -13.67 14.12 -2.50
N SER A 122 -14.38 13.58 -3.49
CA SER A 122 -14.97 14.33 -4.57
C SER A 122 -13.98 15.37 -5.17
N ASP A 123 -14.47 16.50 -5.63
CA ASP A 123 -13.66 17.63 -6.11
C ASP A 123 -13.36 18.64 -4.98
N ASN A 124 -13.10 18.14 -3.78
CA ASN A 124 -12.86 18.98 -2.62
C ASN A 124 -11.38 19.33 -2.45
N THR A 125 -11.14 20.53 -1.94
CA THR A 125 -9.83 20.96 -1.45
C THR A 125 -9.75 20.77 0.07
N TYR A 126 -8.71 20.10 0.52
CA TYR A 126 -8.36 19.95 1.93
C TYR A 126 -7.11 20.77 2.22
N ALA A 127 -7.10 21.50 3.34
CA ALA A 127 -5.93 22.25 3.75
C ALA A 127 -5.75 22.19 5.26
N GLU A 128 -4.50 22.09 5.69
CA GLU A 128 -4.12 22.18 7.10
C GLU A 128 -2.96 23.17 7.23
N ASN A 129 -3.02 24.00 8.28
CA ASN A 129 -1.97 24.96 8.58
C ASN A 129 -1.49 24.74 10.03
N ARG A 130 -0.21 24.42 10.18
CA ARG A 130 0.51 24.27 11.46
C ARG A 130 1.57 25.34 11.59
N GLU A 131 2.25 25.40 12.72
CA GLU A 131 3.27 26.42 12.98
C GLU A 131 4.49 26.28 12.05
N ASP A 132 4.87 25.06 11.72
CA ASP A 132 6.08 24.70 10.97
C ASP A 132 5.80 24.11 9.58
N SER A 133 4.56 23.84 9.27
CA SER A 133 4.16 23.19 8.01
C SER A 133 2.72 23.53 7.62
N ALA A 134 2.43 23.43 6.34
CA ALA A 134 1.07 23.49 5.83
C ALA A 134 0.94 22.60 4.60
N PHE A 135 -0.27 22.18 4.28
CA PHE A 135 -0.55 21.57 2.99
C PHE A 135 -1.85 22.07 2.39
N ILE A 136 -1.92 21.97 1.07
CA ILE A 136 -3.14 22.12 0.27
C ILE A 136 -3.23 20.87 -0.59
N TRP A 137 -4.37 20.19 -0.53
CA TRP A 137 -4.64 18.95 -1.24
C TRP A 137 -5.93 19.11 -2.04
N ASP A 138 -5.79 19.27 -3.35
CA ASP A 138 -6.89 19.41 -4.31
C ASP A 138 -7.19 18.05 -4.93
N ASN A 139 -8.47 17.66 -4.97
CA ASN A 139 -8.92 16.39 -5.56
C ASN A 139 -9.78 16.64 -6.79
N TYR A 140 -9.66 15.75 -7.77
CA TYR A 140 -10.44 15.74 -9.01
C TYR A 140 -10.84 14.30 -9.32
N TYR A 141 -12.13 13.99 -9.14
CA TYR A 141 -12.64 12.64 -9.39
C TYR A 141 -13.33 12.57 -10.76
N ASP A 142 -12.88 11.64 -11.61
CA ASP A 142 -13.51 11.32 -12.89
C ASP A 142 -14.42 10.10 -12.75
N ASP A 143 -15.73 10.32 -12.83
CA ASP A 143 -16.75 9.29 -12.67
C ASP A 143 -16.79 8.28 -13.84
N GLU A 144 -16.30 8.65 -15.04
CA GLU A 144 -16.27 7.74 -16.20
C GLU A 144 -15.14 6.69 -16.08
N SER A 145 -13.98 7.12 -15.61
CA SER A 145 -12.82 6.25 -15.45
C SER A 145 -12.63 5.70 -14.04
N ALA A 146 -13.41 6.19 -13.05
CA ALA A 146 -13.23 5.94 -11.62
C ALA A 146 -11.82 6.30 -11.09
N ASN A 147 -11.15 7.24 -11.75
CA ASN A 147 -9.84 7.75 -11.34
C ASN A 147 -10.00 8.99 -10.47
N ASN A 148 -9.18 9.07 -9.44
CA ASN A 148 -8.99 10.27 -8.64
C ASN A 148 -7.58 10.79 -8.89
N GLU A 149 -7.48 11.99 -9.44
CA GLU A 149 -6.26 12.76 -9.50
C GLU A 149 -6.23 13.71 -8.29
N TYR A 150 -5.09 13.84 -7.64
CA TYR A 150 -4.93 14.88 -6.65
C TYR A 150 -3.57 15.56 -6.75
N GLU A 151 -3.60 16.87 -6.49
CA GLU A 151 -2.43 17.71 -6.39
C GLU A 151 -2.20 18.06 -4.92
N LEU A 152 -1.01 17.77 -4.43
CA LEU A 152 -0.60 18.03 -3.06
C LEU A 152 0.52 19.08 -3.06
N ALA A 153 0.25 20.26 -2.50
CA ALA A 153 1.27 21.26 -2.20
C ALA A 153 1.59 21.25 -0.71
N VAL A 154 2.84 20.92 -0.37
CA VAL A 154 3.35 20.90 1.01
C VAL A 154 4.30 22.07 1.21
N PHE A 155 4.14 22.78 2.31
CA PHE A 155 4.99 23.89 2.72
C PHE A 155 5.70 23.53 4.02
N VAL A 156 7.02 23.62 4.05
CA VAL A 156 7.86 23.31 5.21
C VAL A 156 8.64 24.55 5.61
N ARG A 157 8.53 24.95 6.88
CA ARG A 157 9.18 26.15 7.41
C ARG A 157 10.68 25.93 7.59
N ASN A 158 11.48 26.87 7.12
CA ASN A 158 12.92 26.94 7.32
C ASN A 158 13.28 27.66 8.62
N GLU A 159 14.52 27.52 9.06
CA GLU A 159 15.04 28.18 10.27
C GLU A 159 15.00 29.71 10.17
N ASP A 160 15.12 30.28 8.98
CA ASP A 160 15.03 31.73 8.72
C ASP A 160 13.60 32.26 8.64
N GLY A 161 12.58 31.38 8.77
CA GLY A 161 11.16 31.70 8.72
C GLY A 161 10.56 31.73 7.33
N THR A 162 11.31 31.46 6.28
CA THR A 162 10.78 31.21 4.93
C THR A 162 10.16 29.82 4.84
N PHE A 163 9.45 29.53 3.74
CA PHE A 163 8.86 28.22 3.51
C PHE A 163 9.35 27.67 2.16
N ASP A 164 9.80 26.42 2.18
CA ASP A 164 9.96 25.64 0.97
C ASP A 164 8.61 25.04 0.56
N ARG A 165 8.34 25.04 -0.75
CA ARG A 165 7.15 24.45 -1.34
C ARG A 165 7.53 23.23 -2.15
N PHE A 166 6.84 22.13 -1.88
CA PHE A 166 6.93 20.87 -2.62
C PHE A 166 5.58 20.59 -3.27
N GLU A 167 5.59 20.07 -4.48
CA GLU A 167 4.37 19.71 -5.20
C GLU A 167 4.47 18.25 -5.64
N GLU A 168 3.38 17.52 -5.41
CA GLU A 168 3.23 16.13 -5.82
C GLU A 168 1.89 15.96 -6.54
N GLN A 169 1.89 15.15 -7.59
CA GLN A 169 0.69 14.78 -8.33
C GLN A 169 0.52 13.28 -8.25
N HIS A 170 -0.69 12.85 -7.90
CA HIS A 170 -1.00 11.45 -7.67
C HIS A 170 -2.24 11.03 -8.45
N TYR A 171 -2.21 9.79 -8.95
CA TYR A 171 -3.32 9.16 -9.65
C TYR A 171 -3.70 7.89 -8.92
N GLN A 172 -4.93 7.80 -8.47
CA GLN A 172 -5.47 6.63 -7.80
C GLN A 172 -6.75 6.16 -8.52
N HIS A 173 -7.02 4.86 -8.49
CA HIS A 173 -8.20 4.27 -9.11
C HIS A 173 -9.09 3.58 -8.07
N GLY A 174 -10.39 3.77 -8.21
CA GLY A 174 -11.41 3.09 -7.42
C GLY A 174 -11.85 1.79 -8.10
N PHE A 175 -11.34 0.66 -7.65
CA PHE A 175 -11.79 -0.64 -8.14
C PHE A 175 -13.12 -1.05 -7.51
N THR A 176 -14.00 -1.64 -8.31
CA THR A 176 -15.15 -2.38 -7.81
C THR A 176 -14.72 -3.72 -7.19
N MET A 177 -15.52 -4.25 -6.28
CA MET A 177 -15.25 -5.60 -5.72
C MET A 177 -15.23 -6.68 -6.81
N GLU A 178 -16.05 -6.54 -7.86
CA GLU A 178 -16.10 -7.49 -8.98
C GLU A 178 -14.79 -7.46 -9.80
N GLU A 179 -14.21 -6.30 -10.05
CA GLU A 179 -12.91 -6.17 -10.74
C GLU A 179 -11.80 -6.83 -9.96
N VAL A 180 -11.75 -6.57 -8.63
CA VAL A 180 -10.77 -7.22 -7.74
C VAL A 180 -10.95 -8.74 -7.72
N GLU A 181 -12.18 -9.24 -7.58
CA GLU A 181 -12.49 -10.67 -7.60
C GLU A 181 -12.06 -11.32 -8.93
N ASN A 182 -12.34 -10.68 -10.04
CA ASN A 182 -11.97 -11.16 -11.37
C ASN A 182 -10.44 -11.21 -11.54
N ALA A 183 -9.71 -10.20 -11.10
CA ALA A 183 -8.25 -10.15 -11.18
C ALA A 183 -7.59 -11.22 -10.28
N VAL A 184 -8.04 -11.36 -9.03
CA VAL A 184 -7.60 -12.42 -8.11
C VAL A 184 -7.81 -13.81 -8.71
N LYS A 185 -9.00 -14.06 -9.27
CA LYS A 185 -9.34 -15.35 -9.88
C LYS A 185 -8.50 -15.63 -11.14
N LYS A 186 -8.27 -14.62 -12.00
CA LYS A 186 -7.41 -14.76 -13.19
C LYS A 186 -5.96 -15.12 -12.81
N ALA A 187 -5.46 -14.61 -11.70
CA ALA A 187 -4.14 -14.95 -11.17
C ALA A 187 -4.08 -16.34 -10.52
N GLY A 188 -5.22 -17.03 -10.34
CA GLY A 188 -5.28 -18.34 -9.67
C GLY A 188 -5.19 -18.27 -8.15
N LEU A 189 -5.52 -17.13 -7.59
CA LEU A 189 -5.68 -16.87 -6.15
C LEU A 189 -7.17 -16.95 -5.77
N LYS A 190 -7.44 -16.91 -4.46
CA LYS A 190 -8.81 -16.93 -3.93
C LYS A 190 -8.98 -15.90 -2.83
N ILE A 191 -10.01 -15.06 -2.93
CA ILE A 191 -10.42 -14.19 -1.82
C ILE A 191 -10.99 -15.08 -0.71
N ARG A 192 -10.42 -14.93 0.47
CA ARG A 192 -10.86 -15.63 1.69
C ARG A 192 -11.80 -14.78 2.52
N TYR A 193 -11.46 -13.50 2.69
CA TYR A 193 -12.25 -12.54 3.43
C TYR A 193 -12.15 -11.16 2.80
N VAL A 194 -13.22 -10.38 2.92
CA VAL A 194 -13.25 -8.93 2.69
C VAL A 194 -13.92 -8.30 3.89
N TYR A 195 -13.30 -7.28 4.46
CA TYR A 195 -13.81 -6.57 5.63
C TYR A 195 -13.91 -5.08 5.37
N ASP A 196 -14.91 -4.45 5.95
CA ASP A 196 -14.93 -3.00 6.13
C ASP A 196 -13.74 -2.60 7.03
N ALA A 197 -12.98 -1.61 6.62
CA ALA A 197 -11.68 -1.30 7.22
C ALA A 197 -11.80 -0.99 8.72
N PHE A 198 -10.77 -1.39 9.46
CA PHE A 198 -10.67 -1.25 10.92
C PHE A 198 -11.74 -2.02 11.70
N THR A 199 -12.51 -2.88 11.04
CA THR A 199 -13.53 -3.72 11.64
C THR A 199 -13.39 -5.18 11.16
N HIS A 200 -14.27 -6.05 11.63
CA HIS A 200 -14.49 -7.39 11.07
C HIS A 200 -15.90 -7.52 10.46
N ASN A 201 -16.51 -6.39 10.16
CA ASN A 201 -17.83 -6.37 9.53
C ASN A 201 -17.68 -6.66 8.01
N GLU A 202 -18.76 -7.13 7.41
CA GLU A 202 -18.85 -7.24 5.97
C GLU A 202 -18.85 -5.84 5.32
N PRO A 203 -18.37 -5.72 4.06
CA PRO A 203 -18.45 -4.47 3.30
C PRO A 203 -19.88 -3.94 3.23
N ALA A 204 -20.03 -2.64 3.40
CA ALA A 204 -21.28 -1.90 3.22
C ALA A 204 -21.14 -0.92 2.05
N GLN A 205 -22.27 -0.35 1.62
CA GLN A 205 -22.28 0.62 0.52
C GLN A 205 -21.50 1.89 0.87
N GLU A 206 -21.48 2.26 2.14
CA GLU A 206 -20.80 3.44 2.67
C GLU A 206 -19.38 3.11 3.19
N SER A 207 -18.88 1.90 2.99
CA SER A 207 -17.50 1.57 3.37
C SER A 207 -16.52 2.43 2.56
N GLU A 208 -15.67 3.18 3.27
CA GLU A 208 -14.68 4.06 2.66
C GLU A 208 -13.43 3.30 2.20
N ARG A 209 -13.15 2.18 2.85
CA ARG A 209 -11.97 1.34 2.62
C ARG A 209 -12.31 -0.11 2.91
N LEU A 210 -11.75 -1.01 2.12
CA LEU A 210 -11.90 -2.46 2.31
C LEU A 210 -10.54 -3.12 2.52
N TYR A 211 -10.48 -4.07 3.47
CA TYR A 211 -9.36 -5.00 3.61
C TYR A 211 -9.68 -6.32 2.94
N TYR A 212 -8.76 -6.77 2.12
CA TYR A 212 -8.83 -8.06 1.43
C TYR A 212 -7.81 -9.04 2.02
N ILE A 213 -8.24 -10.27 2.24
CA ILE A 213 -7.36 -11.39 2.55
C ILE A 213 -7.50 -12.42 1.43
N VAL A 214 -6.44 -12.59 0.68
CA VAL A 214 -6.37 -13.47 -0.48
C VAL A 214 -5.42 -14.63 -0.16
N GLU A 215 -5.74 -15.85 -0.61
CA GLU A 215 -5.00 -17.07 -0.33
C GLU A 215 -4.50 -17.72 -1.62
N HIS A 216 -3.28 -18.26 -1.57
CA HIS A 216 -2.73 -19.15 -2.58
C HIS A 216 -3.15 -20.58 -2.24
N ASN A 217 -4.02 -21.19 -3.06
CA ASN A 217 -4.48 -22.57 -2.89
C ASN A 217 -3.36 -23.59 -3.15
#